data_d2c9784857b6c46ecce244386c3d1a89
#
_entry.id   d2c9784857b6c46ecce244386c3d1a89
#
_cell.length_a   1.000
_cell.length_b   1.000
_cell.length_c   1.000
_cell.angle_alpha   90.00
_cell.angle_beta   90.00
_cell.angle_gamma   90.00
#
_symmetry.space_group_name_H-M   'P 1'
#
loop_
_entity.id
_entity.type
_entity.pdbx_description
1 polymer ?
#
loop_
_entity_poly.entity_id
_entity_poly.type
_entity_poly.pdbx_seq_one_letter_code
_entity_poly.pdbx_strand_id
1 'polypeptide(L)'
;VFGLPGAWVQRVVNTLDGLIGFRYWGRSGAPAAYLDTAVNWIPARIAAGLILASAYLSGLRPDLSYLGGRSMESPNARWPISAMAASLRVRLEKPGSYAVGAGGLPGPRQVALGLWLVSISMALYSLALLSALYLY
;
A
#
# COMPACT_ATOMS: atom_id res chain seq x y z
N VAL A 1 14.83 6.89 -0.01
CA VAL A 1 16.05 6.54 -0.74
C VAL A 1 16.75 7.79 -1.27
N PHE A 2 16.02 8.79 -1.78
CA PHE A 2 16.60 10.02 -2.38
C PHE A 2 16.48 11.25 -1.48
N GLY A 3 16.28 11.07 -0.16
CA GLY A 3 16.18 12.15 0.79
C GLY A 3 15.08 13.16 0.50
N LEU A 4 15.28 14.41 0.88
CA LEU A 4 14.33 15.50 0.70
C LEU A 4 13.95 15.75 -0.78
N PRO A 5 14.89 15.74 -1.74
CA PRO A 5 14.55 15.89 -3.16
C PRO A 5 13.61 14.78 -3.67
N GLY A 6 13.83 13.54 -3.25
CA GLY A 6 12.95 12.42 -3.62
C GLY A 6 11.54 12.57 -3.06
N ALA A 7 11.39 13.03 -1.84
CA ALA A 7 10.09 13.30 -1.23
C ALA A 7 9.33 14.41 -1.99
N TRP A 8 10.03 15.47 -2.41
CA TRP A 8 9.44 16.52 -3.24
C TRP A 8 8.99 16.02 -4.61
N VAL A 9 9.82 15.24 -5.31
CA VAL A 9 9.45 14.63 -6.60
C VAL A 9 8.20 13.77 -6.45
N GLN A 10 8.15 12.90 -5.44
CA GLN A 10 6.99 12.06 -5.18
C GLN A 10 5.74 12.90 -4.89
N ARG A 11 5.87 13.98 -4.10
CA ARG A 11 4.75 14.88 -3.81
C ARG A 11 4.22 15.57 -5.06
N VAL A 12 5.11 16.05 -5.92
CA VAL A 12 4.75 16.69 -7.20
C VAL A 12 4.04 15.69 -8.11
N VAL A 13 4.59 14.48 -8.27
CA VAL A 13 4.01 13.43 -9.12
C VAL A 13 2.60 13.05 -8.63
N ASN A 14 2.42 12.79 -7.33
CA ASN A 14 1.11 12.50 -6.75
C ASN A 14 0.11 13.64 -6.95
N THR A 15 0.57 14.90 -6.82
CA THR A 15 -0.30 16.07 -7.04
C THR A 15 -0.70 16.19 -8.50
N LEU A 16 0.23 15.99 -9.43
CA LEU A 16 -0.05 16.00 -10.87
C LEU A 16 -1.01 14.88 -11.26
N ASP A 17 -0.81 13.66 -10.76
CA ASP A 17 -1.74 12.55 -11.02
C ASP A 17 -3.14 12.89 -10.50
N GLY A 18 -3.26 13.45 -9.30
CA GLY A 18 -4.54 13.89 -8.73
C GLY A 18 -5.22 15.02 -9.50
N LEU A 19 -4.47 15.89 -10.18
CA LEU A 19 -5.02 17.02 -10.95
C LEU A 19 -5.33 16.69 -12.40
N ILE A 20 -4.45 15.98 -13.09
CA ILE A 20 -4.52 15.72 -14.53
C ILE A 20 -4.57 14.23 -14.89
N GLY A 21 -4.30 13.31 -13.97
CA GLY A 21 -4.45 11.87 -14.16
C GLY A 21 -5.89 11.38 -14.19
N PHE A 22 -6.87 12.26 -13.89
CA PHE A 22 -8.29 11.94 -13.91
C PHE A 22 -8.78 11.64 -15.34
N ARG A 23 -9.71 10.70 -15.46
CA ARG A 23 -10.34 10.25 -16.71
C ARG A 23 -10.90 11.36 -17.59
N TYR A 24 -11.15 12.57 -17.07
CA TYR A 24 -11.66 13.72 -17.81
C TYR A 24 -10.69 14.26 -18.87
N TRP A 25 -9.37 14.06 -18.69
CA TRP A 25 -8.33 14.55 -19.60
C TRP A 25 -7.92 13.51 -20.67
N GLY A 26 -8.58 12.34 -20.70
CA GLY A 26 -8.36 11.31 -21.69
C GLY A 26 -6.87 10.91 -21.78
N ARG A 27 -6.32 10.85 -23.01
CA ARG A 27 -4.93 10.44 -23.25
C ARG A 27 -3.88 11.41 -22.69
N SER A 28 -4.23 12.65 -22.42
CA SER A 28 -3.29 13.68 -21.93
C SER A 28 -2.89 13.47 -20.45
N GLY A 29 -3.71 12.78 -19.65
CA GLY A 29 -3.40 12.44 -18.27
C GLY A 29 -2.51 11.19 -18.10
N ALA A 30 -2.38 10.38 -19.14
CA ALA A 30 -1.63 9.11 -19.07
C ALA A 30 -0.17 9.25 -18.59
N PRO A 31 0.64 10.23 -19.02
CA PRO A 31 2.02 10.37 -18.55
C PRO A 31 2.12 10.57 -17.02
N ALA A 32 1.22 11.39 -16.42
CA ALA A 32 1.22 11.62 -14.98
C ALA A 32 0.88 10.32 -14.21
N ALA A 33 -0.12 9.57 -14.66
CA ALA A 33 -0.51 8.29 -14.07
C ALA A 33 0.60 7.22 -14.20
N TYR A 34 1.35 7.19 -15.32
CA TYR A 34 2.50 6.30 -15.47
C TYR A 34 3.65 6.68 -14.53
N LEU A 35 3.96 7.96 -14.39
CA LEU A 35 4.98 8.44 -13.47
C LEU A 35 4.61 8.11 -12.02
N ASP A 36 3.37 8.38 -11.62
CA ASP A 36 2.87 7.99 -10.28
C ASP A 36 3.02 6.48 -10.04
N THR A 37 2.62 5.67 -11.02
CA THR A 37 2.76 4.23 -10.95
C THR A 37 4.23 3.81 -10.79
N ALA A 38 5.15 4.41 -11.53
CA ALA A 38 6.58 4.07 -11.48
C ALA A 38 7.21 4.48 -10.14
N VAL A 39 6.94 5.69 -9.66
CA VAL A 39 7.50 6.22 -8.39
C VAL A 39 6.97 5.44 -7.19
N ASN A 40 5.71 5.06 -7.20
CA ASN A 40 5.08 4.31 -6.11
C ASN A 40 5.27 2.78 -6.18
N TRP A 41 5.96 2.27 -7.22
CA TRP A 41 6.12 0.83 -7.43
C TRP A 41 6.89 0.15 -6.28
N ILE A 42 8.05 0.69 -5.90
CA ILE A 42 8.87 0.18 -4.80
C ILE A 42 8.19 0.43 -3.44
N PRO A 43 7.74 1.66 -3.10
CA PRO A 43 7.07 1.94 -1.84
C PRO A 43 5.88 1.02 -1.55
N ALA A 44 5.05 0.74 -2.55
CA ALA A 44 3.88 -0.13 -2.37
C ALA A 44 4.26 -1.57 -1.97
N ARG A 45 5.36 -2.10 -2.49
CA ARG A 45 5.83 -3.45 -2.16
C ARG A 45 6.50 -3.50 -0.80
N ILE A 46 7.25 -2.47 -0.45
CA ILE A 46 7.83 -2.32 0.90
C ILE A 46 6.69 -2.25 1.93
N ALA A 47 5.67 -1.43 1.68
CA ALA A 47 4.50 -1.33 2.57
C ALA A 47 3.79 -2.68 2.76
N ALA A 48 3.55 -3.42 1.67
CA ALA A 48 2.97 -4.76 1.75
C ALA A 48 3.84 -5.73 2.55
N GLY A 49 5.14 -5.74 2.33
CA GLY A 49 6.11 -6.56 3.06
C GLY A 49 6.11 -6.24 4.55
N LEU A 50 6.07 -4.95 4.92
CA LEU A 50 6.01 -4.51 6.31
C LEU A 50 4.70 -4.91 6.99
N ILE A 51 3.56 -4.83 6.30
CA ILE A 51 2.27 -5.27 6.82
C ILE A 51 2.30 -6.79 7.09
N LEU A 52 2.82 -7.59 6.17
CA LEU A 52 2.96 -9.03 6.36
C LEU A 52 3.92 -9.36 7.50
N ALA A 53 5.08 -8.70 7.58
CA ALA A 53 6.03 -8.88 8.66
C ALA A 53 5.39 -8.54 10.01
N SER A 54 4.65 -7.42 10.10
CA SER A 54 3.92 -7.02 11.30
C SER A 54 2.87 -8.07 11.72
N ALA A 55 2.19 -8.67 10.75
CA ALA A 55 1.23 -9.73 11.02
C ALA A 55 1.90 -10.98 11.60
N TYR A 56 3.02 -11.43 11.02
CA TYR A 56 3.79 -12.56 11.57
C TYR A 56 4.34 -12.27 12.96
N LEU A 57 4.88 -11.07 13.20
CA LEU A 57 5.35 -10.64 14.53
C LEU A 57 4.21 -10.59 15.57
N SER A 58 2.99 -10.32 15.12
CA SER A 58 1.79 -10.33 15.97
C SER A 58 1.17 -11.73 16.13
N GLY A 59 1.83 -12.78 15.67
CA GLY A 59 1.36 -14.16 15.76
C GLY A 59 0.23 -14.51 14.79
N LEU A 60 -0.09 -13.63 13.84
CA LEU A 60 -1.07 -13.90 12.80
C LEU A 60 -0.46 -14.77 11.68
N ARG A 61 -1.33 -15.48 10.95
CA ARG A 61 -0.93 -16.28 9.78
C ARG A 61 -1.64 -15.73 8.54
N PRO A 62 -1.00 -14.78 7.81
CA PRO A 62 -1.56 -14.21 6.58
C PRO A 62 -1.88 -15.30 5.55
N ASP A 63 -3.00 -15.15 4.86
CA ASP A 63 -3.31 -15.98 3.70
C ASP A 63 -2.72 -15.36 2.44
N LEU A 64 -1.53 -15.82 2.06
CA LEU A 64 -0.78 -15.26 0.94
C LEU A 64 -1.47 -15.45 -0.43
N SER A 65 -2.49 -16.32 -0.52
CA SER A 65 -3.27 -16.48 -1.76
C SER A 65 -4.03 -15.21 -2.17
N TYR A 66 -4.23 -14.28 -1.22
CA TYR A 66 -4.89 -12.99 -1.50
C TYR A 66 -3.96 -11.97 -2.19
N LEU A 67 -2.64 -12.21 -2.18
CA LEU A 67 -1.68 -11.29 -2.78
C LEU A 67 -1.79 -11.24 -4.31
N GLY A 68 -1.71 -10.05 -4.86
CA GLY A 68 -1.66 -9.85 -6.30
C GLY A 68 -2.99 -9.98 -7.03
N GLY A 69 -4.12 -9.95 -6.34
CA GLY A 69 -5.46 -9.95 -6.94
C GLY A 69 -5.58 -8.93 -8.07
N ARG A 70 -6.07 -9.38 -9.23
CA ARG A 70 -6.14 -8.58 -10.48
C ARG A 70 -7.33 -7.62 -10.55
N SER A 71 -8.19 -7.59 -9.55
CA SER A 71 -9.44 -6.82 -9.57
C SER A 71 -9.29 -5.31 -9.33
N MET A 72 -8.07 -4.81 -9.08
CA MET A 72 -7.83 -3.41 -8.76
C MET A 72 -7.24 -2.64 -9.94
N GLU A 73 -7.78 -1.44 -10.19
CA GLU A 73 -7.30 -0.55 -11.25
C GLU A 73 -5.87 -0.06 -10.98
N SER A 74 -5.52 0.22 -9.72
CA SER A 74 -4.18 0.67 -9.35
C SER A 74 -3.23 -0.51 -9.12
N PRO A 75 -2.17 -0.64 -9.92
CA PRO A 75 -1.19 -1.72 -9.78
C PRO A 75 -0.36 -1.62 -8.50
N ASN A 76 -0.31 -0.46 -7.85
CA ASN A 76 0.41 -0.22 -6.61
C ASN A 76 -0.47 -0.44 -5.38
N ALA A 77 -1.66 0.14 -5.35
CA ALA A 77 -2.58 0.05 -4.21
C ALA A 77 -2.99 -1.40 -3.88
N ARG A 78 -3.02 -2.28 -4.88
CA ARG A 78 -3.35 -3.70 -4.67
C ARG A 78 -2.42 -4.40 -3.67
N TRP A 79 -1.13 -4.03 -3.59
CA TRP A 79 -0.16 -4.71 -2.75
C TRP A 79 -0.42 -4.51 -1.25
N PRO A 80 -0.48 -3.28 -0.71
CA PRO A 80 -0.76 -3.08 0.71
C PRO A 80 -2.18 -3.48 1.08
N ILE A 81 -3.18 -3.29 0.19
CA ILE A 81 -4.56 -3.67 0.47
C ILE A 81 -4.70 -5.19 0.53
N SER A 82 -4.13 -5.94 -0.41
CA SER A 82 -4.15 -7.40 -0.38
C SER A 82 -3.33 -7.97 0.77
N ALA A 83 -2.21 -7.35 1.15
CA ALA A 83 -1.44 -7.74 2.33
C ALA A 83 -2.26 -7.56 3.62
N MET A 84 -3.03 -6.48 3.74
CA MET A 84 -3.93 -6.27 4.88
C MET A 84 -5.07 -7.28 4.88
N ALA A 85 -5.74 -7.51 3.73
CA ALA A 85 -6.78 -8.52 3.61
C ALA A 85 -6.27 -9.91 3.98
N ALA A 86 -5.07 -10.28 3.52
CA ALA A 86 -4.38 -11.52 3.84
C ALA A 86 -4.10 -11.68 5.34
N SER A 87 -3.59 -10.60 5.96
CA SER A 87 -3.21 -10.58 7.38
C SER A 87 -4.42 -10.73 8.31
N LEU A 88 -5.51 -10.09 7.97
CA LEU A 88 -6.74 -10.10 8.76
C LEU A 88 -7.71 -11.24 8.35
N ARG A 89 -7.44 -11.92 7.23
CA ARG A 89 -8.30 -12.95 6.62
C ARG A 89 -9.73 -12.47 6.42
N VAL A 90 -9.88 -11.27 5.85
CA VAL A 90 -11.17 -10.63 5.58
C VAL A 90 -11.29 -10.23 4.12
N ARG A 91 -12.50 -9.97 3.69
CA ARG A 91 -12.77 -9.34 2.41
C ARG A 91 -12.75 -7.82 2.58
N LEU A 92 -11.84 -7.16 1.87
CA LEU A 92 -11.80 -5.71 1.72
C LEU A 92 -12.38 -5.33 0.37
N GLU A 93 -13.35 -4.44 0.36
CA GLU A 93 -13.99 -4.02 -0.88
C GLU A 93 -14.26 -2.52 -0.92
N LYS A 94 -14.22 -1.99 -2.13
CA LYS A 94 -14.75 -0.68 -2.49
C LYS A 94 -15.91 -0.91 -3.45
N PRO A 95 -17.15 -0.64 -3.04
CA PRO A 95 -18.33 -0.89 -3.88
C PRO A 95 -18.17 -0.28 -5.27
N GLY A 96 -18.49 -1.07 -6.30
CA GLY A 96 -18.38 -0.66 -7.70
C GLY A 96 -16.96 -0.55 -8.27
N SER A 97 -15.91 -0.89 -7.50
CA SER A 97 -14.52 -0.82 -7.96
C SER A 97 -13.77 -2.14 -7.80
N TYR A 98 -13.54 -2.60 -6.58
CA TYR A 98 -12.78 -3.84 -6.33
C TYR A 98 -13.22 -4.58 -5.07
N ALA A 99 -12.89 -5.87 -5.02
CA ALA A 99 -12.93 -6.70 -3.82
C ALA A 99 -11.67 -7.58 -3.76
N VAL A 100 -11.06 -7.67 -2.58
CA VAL A 100 -9.83 -8.43 -2.32
C VAL A 100 -10.00 -9.27 -1.07
N GLY A 101 -9.49 -10.50 -1.08
CA GLY A 101 -9.64 -11.43 0.01
C GLY A 101 -10.95 -12.21 -0.05
N ALA A 102 -11.21 -13.00 0.97
CA ALA A 102 -12.41 -13.83 1.12
C ALA A 102 -12.96 -13.73 2.55
N GLY A 103 -14.15 -14.29 2.76
CA GLY A 103 -14.83 -14.21 4.06
C GLY A 103 -15.71 -12.97 4.20
N GLY A 104 -15.94 -12.57 5.45
CA GLY A 104 -16.79 -11.42 5.79
C GLY A 104 -16.07 -10.08 5.69
N LEU A 105 -16.84 -9.01 5.69
CA LEU A 105 -16.31 -7.65 5.85
C LEU A 105 -15.70 -7.47 7.25
N PRO A 106 -14.68 -6.59 7.39
CA PRO A 106 -14.03 -6.38 8.68
C PRO A 106 -14.98 -5.77 9.71
N GLY A 107 -15.08 -6.40 10.87
CA GLY A 107 -15.76 -5.84 12.03
C GLY A 107 -14.83 -4.97 12.88
N PRO A 108 -15.32 -4.39 14.00
CA PRO A 108 -14.53 -3.49 14.83
C PRO A 108 -13.20 -4.09 15.32
N ARG A 109 -13.19 -5.39 15.64
CA ARG A 109 -11.97 -6.10 16.07
C ARG A 109 -10.91 -6.16 14.95
N GLN A 110 -11.32 -6.47 13.72
CA GLN A 110 -10.40 -6.51 12.57
C GLN A 110 -9.89 -5.12 12.21
N VAL A 111 -10.72 -4.09 12.37
CA VAL A 111 -10.28 -2.70 12.20
C VAL A 111 -9.22 -2.33 13.22
N ALA A 112 -9.44 -2.65 14.51
CA ALA A 112 -8.46 -2.41 15.57
C ALA A 112 -7.14 -3.16 15.32
N LEU A 113 -7.21 -4.44 14.91
CA LEU A 113 -6.03 -5.22 14.52
C LEU A 113 -5.32 -4.60 13.31
N GLY A 114 -6.05 -4.12 12.33
CA GLY A 114 -5.48 -3.43 11.16
C GLY A 114 -4.70 -2.18 11.56
N LEU A 115 -5.24 -1.35 12.44
CA LEU A 115 -4.55 -0.19 13.00
C LEU A 115 -3.28 -0.59 13.76
N TRP A 116 -3.34 -1.66 14.55
CA TRP A 116 -2.19 -2.21 15.25
C TRP A 116 -1.08 -2.65 14.27
N LEU A 117 -1.43 -3.39 13.21
CA LEU A 117 -0.48 -3.81 12.17
C LEU A 117 0.17 -2.62 11.47
N VAL A 118 -0.61 -1.58 11.16
CA VAL A 118 -0.06 -0.34 10.58
C VAL A 118 0.93 0.32 11.52
N SER A 119 0.61 0.40 12.82
CA SER A 119 1.50 1.00 13.83
C SER A 119 2.84 0.26 13.92
N ILE A 120 2.82 -1.08 13.95
CA ILE A 120 4.05 -1.90 13.92
C ILE A 120 4.80 -1.68 12.60
N SER A 121 4.11 -1.65 11.47
CA SER A 121 4.74 -1.42 10.15
C SER A 121 5.47 -0.08 10.12
N MET A 122 4.87 0.97 10.67
CA MET A 122 5.49 2.30 10.78
C MET A 122 6.71 2.27 11.69
N ALA A 123 6.64 1.58 12.83
CA ALA A 123 7.78 1.42 13.74
C ALA A 123 8.94 0.67 13.07
N LEU A 124 8.66 -0.42 12.38
CA LEU A 124 9.66 -1.18 11.62
C LEU A 124 10.32 -0.34 10.53
N TYR A 125 9.54 0.42 9.79
CA TYR A 125 10.05 1.31 8.77
C TYR A 125 10.93 2.42 9.35
N SER A 126 10.51 3.04 10.45
CA SER A 126 11.26 4.07 11.15
C SER A 126 12.59 3.53 11.69
N LEU A 127 12.57 2.33 12.28
CA LEU A 127 13.77 1.67 12.77
C LEU A 127 14.76 1.38 11.63
N ALA A 128 14.28 0.87 10.50
CA ALA A 128 15.11 0.63 9.33
C ALA A 128 15.76 1.91 8.78
N LEU A 129 15.01 3.03 8.76
CA LEU A 129 15.55 4.32 8.34
C LEU A 129 16.61 4.84 9.31
N LEU A 130 16.36 4.76 10.62
CA LEU A 130 17.31 5.18 11.65
C LEU A 130 18.60 4.34 11.59
N SER A 131 18.46 3.03 11.40
CA SER A 131 19.62 2.15 11.24
C SER A 131 20.43 2.50 10.00
N ALA A 132 19.76 2.80 8.88
CA ALA A 132 20.45 3.21 7.67
C ALA A 132 21.18 4.55 7.83
N LEU A 133 20.60 5.50 8.56
CA LEU A 133 21.23 6.80 8.86
C LEU A 133 22.42 6.69 9.81
N TYR A 134 22.38 5.72 10.75
CA TYR A 134 23.49 5.50 11.70
C TYR A 134 24.69 4.82 11.04
N LEU A 135 24.49 4.05 9.98
CA LEU A 135 25.53 3.33 9.26
C LEU A 135 26.22 4.17 8.16
N TYR A 136 25.71 5.39 7.88
CA TYR A 136 26.24 6.34 6.92
C TYR A 136 26.83 7.57 7.61
#